data_c130fa2e60d436fb438cf58959fcb59b
#
_entry.id   c130fa2e60d436fb438cf58959fcb59b
#
_cell.length_a   1.000
_cell.length_b   1.000
_cell.length_c   1.000
_cell.angle_alpha   90.00
_cell.angle_beta   90.00
_cell.angle_gamma   90.00
#
_symmetry.space_group_name_H-M   'P 1'
#
loop_
_entity.id
_entity.type
_entity.pdbx_description
1 polymer ?
#
loop_
_entity_poly.entity_id
_entity_poly.type
_entity_poly.pdbx_seq_one_letter_code
_entity_poly.pdbx_strand_id
1 'polypeptide(L)'
;LFLSARTNVEIIGVELQERLADMATRSVQFNNLTNQITIVEADVKGIARELGSEKFDVVTCNPPYFPAHEASEKNLKEHLAIARHEIHLTLDEAVQSASELLKQGGKAAFVHRPGRLLDIVTAMRANRLEPKRIRFVYPNEGKEANTLLIEGIKDGKPDLKILAPLYVYGDDGKYTQEVKEMLYGKE
;
A
#
# COMPACT_ATOMS: atom_id res chain seq x y z
N LEU A 1 4.01 -11.39 -4.93
CA LEU A 1 3.79 -12.31 -6.05
C LEU A 1 3.06 -11.64 -7.23
N PHE A 2 1.94 -10.89 -7.03
CA PHE A 2 1.23 -10.23 -8.15
C PHE A 2 2.09 -9.25 -8.95
N LEU A 3 2.98 -8.53 -8.29
CA LEU A 3 3.89 -7.60 -8.98
C LEU A 3 4.91 -8.35 -9.83
N SER A 4 5.47 -9.46 -9.34
CA SER A 4 6.46 -10.23 -10.09
C SER A 4 5.93 -10.84 -11.38
N ALA A 5 4.62 -11.15 -11.44
CA ALA A 5 3.98 -11.62 -12.66
C ALA A 5 3.81 -10.52 -13.74
N ARG A 6 4.09 -9.25 -13.41
CA ARG A 6 3.84 -8.09 -14.27
C ARG A 6 5.07 -7.24 -14.56
N THR A 7 6.15 -7.51 -13.88
CA THR A 7 7.40 -6.77 -14.03
C THR A 7 8.58 -7.67 -13.71
N ASN A 8 9.72 -7.40 -14.33
CA ASN A 8 10.99 -8.08 -14.05
C ASN A 8 11.91 -7.26 -13.13
N VAL A 9 11.38 -6.19 -12.50
CA VAL A 9 12.18 -5.38 -11.57
C VAL A 9 12.44 -6.15 -10.29
N GLU A 10 13.55 -5.83 -9.62
CA GLU A 10 13.83 -6.32 -8.28
C GLU A 10 12.80 -5.77 -7.28
N ILE A 11 12.33 -6.62 -6.36
CA ILE A 11 11.31 -6.30 -5.37
C ILE A 11 11.85 -6.63 -3.99
N ILE A 12 11.80 -5.66 -3.08
CA ILE A 12 12.08 -5.88 -1.66
C ILE A 12 10.75 -5.77 -0.90
N GLY A 13 10.38 -6.81 -0.20
CA GLY A 13 9.25 -6.83 0.72
C GLY A 13 9.74 -6.68 2.15
N VAL A 14 9.18 -5.73 2.91
CA VAL A 14 9.50 -5.51 4.32
C VAL A 14 8.31 -5.95 5.16
N GLU A 15 8.56 -6.81 6.14
CA GLU A 15 7.54 -7.33 7.06
C GLU A 15 8.11 -7.33 8.48
N LEU A 16 7.34 -6.76 9.43
CA LEU A 16 7.75 -6.66 10.83
C LEU A 16 7.63 -8.00 11.58
N GLN A 17 6.65 -8.81 11.21
CA GLN A 17 6.35 -10.04 11.94
C GLN A 17 7.17 -11.20 11.39
N GLU A 18 8.06 -11.77 12.21
CA GLU A 18 8.89 -12.94 11.90
C GLU A 18 8.10 -14.05 11.19
N ARG A 19 6.95 -14.46 11.76
CA ARG A 19 6.11 -15.51 11.20
C ARG A 19 5.61 -15.18 9.78
N LEU A 20 5.23 -13.93 9.52
CA LEU A 20 4.73 -13.51 8.21
C LEU A 20 5.88 -13.33 7.22
N ALA A 21 7.03 -12.85 7.66
CA ALA A 21 8.25 -12.76 6.87
C ALA A 21 8.73 -14.17 6.42
N ASP A 22 8.71 -15.16 7.34
CA ASP A 22 8.99 -16.57 7.01
C ASP A 22 7.99 -17.11 5.98
N MET A 23 6.69 -16.90 6.18
CA MET A 23 5.66 -17.33 5.21
C MET A 23 5.86 -16.69 3.83
N ALA A 24 6.18 -15.40 3.79
CA ALA A 24 6.45 -14.69 2.55
C ALA A 24 7.70 -15.24 1.86
N THR A 25 8.78 -15.48 2.60
CA THR A 25 10.03 -16.07 2.09
C THR A 25 9.79 -17.45 1.48
N ARG A 26 9.06 -18.32 2.20
CA ARG A 26 8.68 -19.65 1.65
C ARG A 26 7.82 -19.56 0.40
N SER A 27 6.90 -18.58 0.35
CA SER A 27 6.09 -18.35 -0.85
C SER A 27 6.94 -17.90 -2.04
N VAL A 28 7.95 -17.05 -1.83
CA VAL A 28 8.92 -16.65 -2.84
C VAL A 28 9.71 -17.85 -3.36
N GLN A 29 10.21 -18.69 -2.46
CA GLN A 29 10.95 -19.92 -2.79
C GLN A 29 10.08 -20.91 -3.59
N PHE A 30 8.86 -21.17 -3.11
CA PHE A 30 7.92 -22.10 -3.74
C PHE A 30 7.57 -21.68 -5.18
N ASN A 31 7.54 -20.38 -5.46
CA ASN A 31 7.27 -19.85 -6.80
C ASN A 31 8.53 -19.62 -7.65
N ASN A 32 9.72 -20.02 -7.18
CA ASN A 32 11.01 -19.83 -7.87
C ASN A 32 11.33 -18.36 -8.18
N LEU A 33 10.98 -17.44 -7.26
CA LEU A 33 11.12 -15.99 -7.43
C LEU A 33 12.26 -15.40 -6.61
N THR A 34 13.16 -16.22 -6.06
CA THR A 34 14.27 -15.78 -5.20
C THR A 34 15.28 -14.86 -5.90
N ASN A 35 15.35 -14.92 -7.23
CA ASN A 35 16.19 -14.02 -8.03
C ASN A 35 15.55 -12.63 -8.25
N GLN A 36 14.28 -12.46 -7.91
CA GLN A 36 13.53 -11.23 -8.15
C GLN A 36 13.00 -10.60 -6.86
N ILE A 37 12.65 -11.43 -5.86
CA ILE A 37 12.01 -10.95 -4.62
C ILE A 37 12.87 -11.32 -3.43
N THR A 38 13.19 -10.32 -2.61
CA THR A 38 13.83 -10.47 -1.31
C THR A 38 12.85 -10.05 -0.22
N ILE A 39 12.70 -10.86 0.83
CA ILE A 39 11.92 -10.49 2.01
C ILE A 39 12.89 -10.11 3.13
N VAL A 40 12.64 -8.97 3.74
CA VAL A 40 13.40 -8.43 4.87
C VAL A 40 12.47 -8.38 6.08
N GLU A 41 12.84 -9.06 7.15
CA GLU A 41 12.18 -8.94 8.44
C GLU A 41 12.73 -7.69 9.15
N ALA A 42 11.94 -6.61 9.15
CA ALA A 42 12.35 -5.33 9.75
C ALA A 42 11.14 -4.44 10.04
N ASP A 43 11.33 -3.47 10.93
CA ASP A 43 10.40 -2.35 11.10
C ASP A 43 10.60 -1.34 9.96
N VAL A 44 9.51 -0.95 9.31
CA VAL A 44 9.57 0.08 8.24
C VAL A 44 10.04 1.44 8.77
N LYS A 45 9.91 1.69 10.07
CA LYS A 45 10.44 2.90 10.71
C LYS A 45 11.97 2.90 10.69
N GLY A 46 12.53 3.81 9.92
CA GLY A 46 13.98 3.92 9.75
C GLY A 46 14.60 2.86 8.85
N ILE A 47 13.80 2.08 8.11
CA ILE A 47 14.26 1.05 7.17
C ILE A 47 15.20 1.61 6.10
N ALA A 48 15.14 2.90 5.80
CA ALA A 48 16.05 3.56 4.89
C ALA A 48 17.53 3.53 5.37
N ARG A 49 17.79 3.31 6.67
CA ARG A 49 19.14 3.12 7.20
C ARG A 49 19.74 1.76 6.79
N GLU A 50 18.88 0.75 6.65
CA GLU A 50 19.29 -0.61 6.27
C GLU A 50 19.32 -0.79 4.75
N LEU A 51 18.24 -0.37 4.06
CA LEU A 51 18.11 -0.54 2.62
C LEU A 51 18.81 0.57 1.83
N GLY A 52 19.10 1.69 2.45
CA GLY A 52 19.64 2.91 1.85
C GLY A 52 18.54 3.89 1.45
N SER A 53 18.80 5.18 1.71
CA SER A 53 17.93 6.27 1.31
C SER A 53 18.01 6.52 -0.20
N GLU A 54 16.90 6.99 -0.79
CA GLU A 54 16.84 7.43 -2.19
C GLU A 54 17.28 6.37 -3.21
N LYS A 55 16.96 5.10 -2.94
CA LYS A 55 17.33 3.97 -3.80
C LYS A 55 16.23 3.46 -4.71
N PHE A 56 14.97 3.65 -4.31
CA PHE A 56 13.85 3.01 -4.96
C PHE A 56 13.13 3.94 -5.93
N ASP A 57 12.70 3.40 -7.06
CA ASP A 57 11.90 4.10 -8.06
C ASP A 57 10.42 4.10 -7.69
N VAL A 58 9.97 3.03 -7.02
CA VAL A 58 8.57 2.86 -6.59
C VAL A 58 8.54 2.25 -5.18
N VAL A 59 7.69 2.80 -4.33
CA VAL A 59 7.32 2.21 -3.03
C VAL A 59 5.81 2.04 -2.98
N THR A 60 5.36 0.86 -2.59
CA THR A 60 3.93 0.59 -2.36
C THR A 60 3.70 0.23 -0.90
N CYS A 61 2.63 0.73 -0.30
CA CYS A 61 2.28 0.45 1.08
C CYS A 61 0.77 0.29 1.24
N ASN A 62 0.40 -0.71 2.01
CA ASN A 62 -0.95 -0.88 2.53
C ASN A 62 -0.88 -0.75 4.05
N PRO A 63 -0.82 0.49 4.60
CA PRO A 63 -0.64 0.71 6.02
C PRO A 63 -1.90 0.30 6.80
N PRO A 64 -1.81 0.11 8.13
CA PRO A 64 -2.97 -0.08 8.98
C PRO A 64 -3.99 1.05 8.83
N TYR A 65 -5.30 0.71 8.84
CA TYR A 65 -6.35 1.68 8.50
C TYR A 65 -6.94 2.44 9.68
N PHE A 66 -6.67 2.01 10.91
CA PHE A 66 -7.33 2.53 12.11
C PHE A 66 -6.36 3.31 13.00
N PRO A 67 -6.74 4.53 13.45
CA PRO A 67 -6.00 5.22 14.51
C PRO A 67 -6.06 4.43 15.82
N ALA A 68 -4.98 4.47 16.59
CA ALA A 68 -4.86 3.74 17.86
C ALA A 68 -5.97 4.07 18.90
N HIS A 69 -6.74 5.15 18.73
CA HIS A 69 -7.79 5.61 19.66
C HIS A 69 -9.19 5.09 19.33
N GLU A 70 -9.41 4.46 18.17
CA GLU A 70 -10.75 4.01 17.75
C GLU A 70 -11.05 2.53 18.04
N ALA A 71 -10.23 1.85 18.84
CA ALA A 71 -10.52 0.50 19.31
C ALA A 71 -11.73 0.53 20.24
N SER A 72 -12.95 0.50 19.68
CA SER A 72 -14.17 0.36 20.44
C SER A 72 -14.24 -1.01 21.12
N GLU A 73 -14.71 -1.06 22.38
CA GLU A 73 -14.74 -2.23 23.28
C GLU A 73 -15.49 -3.48 22.75
N LYS A 74 -16.12 -3.42 21.58
CA LYS A 74 -17.01 -4.48 21.08
C LYS A 74 -16.36 -5.66 20.37
N ASN A 75 -15.06 -5.60 20.01
CA ASN A 75 -14.35 -6.70 19.35
C ASN A 75 -12.89 -6.81 19.82
N LEU A 76 -12.70 -6.92 21.13
CA LEU A 76 -11.36 -6.90 21.76
C LEU A 76 -10.36 -7.92 21.19
N LYS A 77 -10.77 -9.07 20.69
CA LYS A 77 -9.82 -10.12 20.26
C LYS A 77 -9.32 -9.94 18.82
N GLU A 78 -10.19 -9.58 17.89
CA GLU A 78 -9.76 -9.26 16.49
C GLU A 78 -9.16 -7.87 16.40
N HIS A 79 -9.74 -6.89 17.11
CA HIS A 79 -9.20 -5.53 17.18
C HIS A 79 -7.88 -5.42 17.94
N LEU A 80 -7.61 -6.27 18.94
CA LEU A 80 -6.31 -6.33 19.61
C LEU A 80 -5.19 -6.83 18.69
N ALA A 81 -5.47 -7.70 17.73
CA ALA A 81 -4.50 -8.09 16.72
C ALA A 81 -4.24 -6.94 15.74
N ILE A 82 -5.30 -6.26 15.28
CA ILE A 82 -5.25 -5.14 14.35
C ILE A 82 -4.68 -3.89 15.04
N ALA A 83 -5.13 -3.57 16.26
CA ALA A 83 -4.64 -2.44 17.04
C ALA A 83 -3.16 -2.59 17.47
N ARG A 84 -2.66 -3.80 17.64
CA ARG A 84 -1.22 -4.02 17.84
C ARG A 84 -0.38 -3.58 16.64
N HIS A 85 -0.93 -3.61 15.43
CA HIS A 85 -0.22 -3.13 14.23
C HIS A 85 -0.18 -1.61 14.14
N GLU A 86 -1.25 -0.88 14.54
CA GLU A 86 -1.22 0.59 14.56
C GLU A 86 -0.46 1.19 15.74
N ILE A 87 -0.33 0.46 16.85
CA ILE A 87 0.57 0.86 17.96
C ILE A 87 2.02 0.93 17.46
N HIS A 88 2.36 0.22 16.40
CA HIS A 88 3.72 0.14 15.87
C HIS A 88 3.98 1.03 14.64
N LEU A 89 2.98 1.44 13.88
CA LEU A 89 3.16 2.25 12.66
C LEU A 89 1.98 3.20 12.43
N THR A 90 2.23 4.50 12.55
CA THR A 90 1.26 5.54 12.18
C THR A 90 1.29 5.78 10.66
N LEU A 91 0.21 6.41 10.14
CA LEU A 91 0.15 6.79 8.74
C LEU A 91 1.31 7.73 8.34
N ASP A 92 1.64 8.68 9.20
CA ASP A 92 2.73 9.63 8.95
C ASP A 92 4.09 8.91 8.88
N GLU A 93 4.38 8.01 9.82
CA GLU A 93 5.61 7.18 9.80
C GLU A 93 5.70 6.30 8.54
N ALA A 94 4.58 5.72 8.09
CA ALA A 94 4.55 4.92 6.85
C ALA A 94 4.87 5.77 5.62
N VAL A 95 4.28 6.97 5.55
CA VAL A 95 4.49 7.92 4.45
C VAL A 95 5.91 8.48 4.47
N GLN A 96 6.43 8.81 5.66
CA GLN A 96 7.81 9.26 5.86
C GLN A 96 8.79 8.21 5.37
N SER A 97 8.66 6.97 5.83
CA SER A 97 9.54 5.85 5.42
C SER A 97 9.51 5.63 3.91
N ALA A 98 8.32 5.70 3.29
CA ALA A 98 8.21 5.61 1.84
C ALA A 98 8.96 6.74 1.13
N SER A 99 8.85 7.96 1.63
CA SER A 99 9.56 9.12 1.07
C SER A 99 11.08 8.99 1.21
N GLU A 100 11.57 8.53 2.37
CA GLU A 100 13.01 8.35 2.61
C GLU A 100 13.64 7.30 1.67
N LEU A 101 12.90 6.24 1.34
CA LEU A 101 13.34 5.20 0.42
C LEU A 101 13.38 5.64 -1.04
N LEU A 102 12.48 6.55 -1.45
CA LEU A 102 12.31 6.95 -2.84
C LEU A 102 13.40 7.89 -3.34
N LYS A 103 13.86 7.67 -4.56
CA LYS A 103 14.61 8.65 -5.34
C LYS A 103 13.79 9.91 -5.57
N GLN A 104 14.43 11.02 -5.87
CA GLN A 104 13.74 12.21 -6.39
C GLN A 104 12.94 11.84 -7.66
N GLY A 105 11.68 12.23 -7.74
CA GLY A 105 10.78 11.83 -8.82
C GLY A 105 10.23 10.41 -8.72
N GLY A 106 10.66 9.64 -7.73
CA GLY A 106 10.13 8.31 -7.44
C GLY A 106 8.68 8.35 -6.98
N LYS A 107 7.97 7.24 -7.10
CA LYS A 107 6.53 7.14 -6.87
C LYS A 107 6.20 6.36 -5.62
N ALA A 108 5.34 6.92 -4.77
CA ALA A 108 4.70 6.20 -3.68
C ALA A 108 3.24 5.89 -4.03
N ALA A 109 2.79 4.66 -3.75
CA ALA A 109 1.39 4.29 -3.89
C ALA A 109 0.86 3.66 -2.59
N PHE A 110 -0.28 4.16 -2.14
CA PHE A 110 -0.91 3.72 -0.90
C PHE A 110 -2.33 3.24 -1.17
N VAL A 111 -2.73 2.22 -0.40
CA VAL A 111 -4.11 1.79 -0.26
C VAL A 111 -4.63 2.26 1.09
N HIS A 112 -5.79 2.89 1.13
CA HIS A 112 -6.37 3.37 2.39
C HIS A 112 -7.91 3.40 2.35
N ARG A 113 -8.53 3.84 3.45
CA ARG A 113 -9.99 4.10 3.50
C ARG A 113 -10.30 5.51 2.98
N PRO A 114 -11.42 5.70 2.25
CA PRO A 114 -11.81 7.03 1.74
C PRO A 114 -11.95 8.10 2.83
N GLY A 115 -12.45 7.73 4.01
CA GLY A 115 -12.59 8.65 5.15
C GLY A 115 -11.28 9.23 5.67
N ARG A 116 -10.14 8.64 5.30
CA ARG A 116 -8.80 9.13 5.68
C ARG A 116 -8.10 9.89 4.54
N LEU A 117 -8.84 10.31 3.52
CA LEU A 117 -8.28 11.02 2.37
C LEU A 117 -7.51 12.29 2.78
N LEU A 118 -8.07 13.11 3.65
CA LEU A 118 -7.42 14.36 4.06
C LEU A 118 -6.16 14.08 4.88
N ASP A 119 -6.18 13.05 5.74
CA ASP A 119 -5.03 12.69 6.56
C ASP A 119 -3.87 12.22 5.68
N ILE A 120 -4.13 11.31 4.73
CA ILE A 120 -3.07 10.79 3.86
C ILE A 120 -2.52 11.85 2.92
N VAL A 121 -3.35 12.73 2.39
CA VAL A 121 -2.89 13.87 1.56
C VAL A 121 -2.01 14.81 2.38
N THR A 122 -2.40 15.10 3.63
CA THR A 122 -1.62 15.94 4.54
C THR A 122 -0.28 15.28 4.86
N ALA A 123 -0.27 14.01 5.26
CA ALA A 123 0.95 13.26 5.55
C ALA A 123 1.87 13.19 4.31
N MET A 124 1.33 12.92 3.13
CA MET A 124 2.12 12.87 1.89
C MET A 124 2.82 14.22 1.63
N ARG A 125 2.08 15.31 1.68
CA ARG A 125 2.67 16.65 1.41
C ARG A 125 3.67 17.07 2.48
N ALA A 126 3.42 16.75 3.76
CA ALA A 126 4.36 16.99 4.84
C ALA A 126 5.70 16.23 4.63
N ASN A 127 5.65 15.07 3.98
CA ASN A 127 6.80 14.21 3.72
C ASN A 127 7.30 14.28 2.26
N ARG A 128 7.12 15.41 1.57
CA ARG A 128 7.65 15.66 0.22
C ARG A 128 7.07 14.74 -0.87
N LEU A 129 5.95 14.09 -0.62
CA LEU A 129 5.22 13.30 -1.62
C LEU A 129 4.02 14.11 -2.12
N GLU A 130 4.12 14.67 -3.33
CA GLU A 130 3.00 15.40 -3.91
C GLU A 130 2.00 14.42 -4.53
N PRO A 131 0.73 14.39 -4.08
CA PRO A 131 -0.31 13.55 -4.64
C PRO A 131 -0.54 13.83 -6.12
N LYS A 132 -0.63 12.77 -6.93
CA LYS A 132 -0.76 12.86 -8.39
C LYS A 132 -2.00 12.19 -8.94
N ARG A 133 -2.39 11.09 -8.37
CA ARG A 133 -3.57 10.34 -8.80
C ARG A 133 -4.31 9.78 -7.60
N ILE A 134 -5.63 9.91 -7.65
CA ILE A 134 -6.54 9.28 -6.71
C ILE A 134 -7.54 8.45 -7.51
N ARG A 135 -7.84 7.26 -7.00
CA ARG A 135 -8.91 6.42 -7.49
C ARG A 135 -9.71 5.87 -6.33
N PHE A 136 -11.02 6.06 -6.36
CA PHE A 136 -11.93 5.44 -5.41
C PHE A 136 -12.39 4.09 -5.93
N VAL A 137 -12.40 3.10 -5.04
CA VAL A 137 -12.84 1.74 -5.33
C VAL A 137 -14.17 1.51 -4.62
N TYR A 138 -15.14 1.02 -5.36
CA TYR A 138 -16.50 0.74 -4.92
C TYR A 138 -16.77 -0.77 -4.98
N PRO A 139 -17.48 -1.35 -4.01
CA PRO A 139 -17.89 -2.74 -4.11
C PRO A 139 -18.68 -3.00 -5.39
N ASN A 140 -19.69 -2.19 -5.67
CA ASN A 140 -20.52 -2.19 -6.88
C ASN A 140 -21.16 -0.81 -7.07
N GLU A 141 -21.83 -0.61 -8.19
CA GLU A 141 -22.57 0.62 -8.47
C GLU A 141 -23.63 0.88 -7.39
N GLY A 142 -23.85 2.15 -7.04
CA GLY A 142 -24.81 2.57 -6.02
C GLY A 142 -24.38 2.35 -4.56
N LYS A 143 -23.18 1.83 -4.30
CA LYS A 143 -22.59 1.76 -2.96
C LYS A 143 -21.54 2.85 -2.76
N GLU A 144 -21.25 3.16 -1.49
CA GLU A 144 -20.14 4.06 -1.15
C GLU A 144 -18.78 3.41 -1.43
N ALA A 145 -17.79 4.25 -1.75
CA ALA A 145 -16.41 3.79 -1.87
C ALA A 145 -15.92 3.24 -0.53
N ASN A 146 -15.28 2.09 -0.56
CA ASN A 146 -14.70 1.46 0.63
C ASN A 146 -13.17 1.46 0.63
N THR A 147 -12.56 1.77 -0.50
CA THR A 147 -11.10 1.81 -0.66
C THR A 147 -10.68 3.04 -1.44
N LEU A 148 -9.58 3.62 -1.03
CA LEU A 148 -8.88 4.72 -1.67
C LEU A 148 -7.54 4.21 -2.17
N LEU A 149 -7.26 4.43 -3.44
CA LEU A 149 -5.93 4.28 -4.04
C LEU A 149 -5.37 5.67 -4.28
N ILE A 150 -4.18 5.94 -3.77
CA ILE A 150 -3.51 7.23 -3.96
C ILE A 150 -2.05 7.02 -4.36
N GLU A 151 -1.62 7.75 -5.38
CA GLU A 151 -0.22 7.79 -5.82
C GLU A 151 0.31 9.21 -5.72
N GLY A 152 1.54 9.35 -5.25
CA GLY A 152 2.29 10.61 -5.23
C GLY A 152 3.68 10.45 -5.79
N ILE A 153 4.30 11.59 -6.07
CA ILE A 153 5.68 11.67 -6.59
C ILE A 153 6.52 12.47 -5.60
N LYS A 154 7.70 11.95 -5.25
CA LYS A 154 8.66 12.65 -4.40
C LYS A 154 9.16 13.92 -5.09
N ASP A 155 9.03 15.05 -4.39
CA ASP A 155 9.34 16.40 -4.87
C ASP A 155 8.58 16.77 -6.17
N GLY A 156 7.38 16.19 -6.36
CA GLY A 156 6.53 16.46 -7.50
C GLY A 156 5.93 17.88 -7.45
N LYS A 157 5.57 18.41 -8.61
CA LYS A 157 4.81 19.67 -8.72
C LYS A 157 3.31 19.37 -8.49
N PRO A 158 2.51 20.32 -8.00
CA PRO A 158 1.06 20.14 -7.91
C PRO A 158 0.45 19.75 -9.27
N ASP A 159 -0.49 18.87 -9.28
CA ASP A 159 -1.36 18.46 -10.40
C ASP A 159 -2.02 17.11 -10.04
N LEU A 160 -3.07 17.16 -9.24
CA LEU A 160 -3.78 15.97 -8.81
C LEU A 160 -4.89 15.59 -9.80
N LYS A 161 -4.90 14.34 -10.23
CA LYS A 161 -5.96 13.75 -11.08
C LYS A 161 -6.81 12.80 -10.28
N ILE A 162 -8.12 12.97 -10.35
CA ILE A 162 -9.09 12.00 -9.86
C ILE A 162 -9.51 11.12 -11.02
N LEU A 163 -9.20 9.84 -10.91
CA LEU A 163 -9.48 8.86 -11.95
C LEU A 163 -10.95 8.39 -11.87
N ALA A 164 -11.45 7.81 -12.97
CA ALA A 164 -12.75 7.17 -12.96
C ALA A 164 -12.88 6.11 -11.85
N PRO A 165 -14.06 5.94 -11.25
CA PRO A 165 -14.29 4.93 -10.22
C PRO A 165 -13.87 3.53 -10.69
N LEU A 166 -13.41 2.70 -9.73
CA LEU A 166 -13.23 1.28 -9.95
C LEU A 166 -14.36 0.53 -9.24
N TYR A 167 -15.19 -0.17 -9.99
CA TYR A 167 -16.20 -1.06 -9.44
C TYR A 167 -15.65 -2.49 -9.39
N VAL A 168 -15.71 -3.12 -8.20
CA VAL A 168 -15.16 -4.47 -8.01
C VAL A 168 -16.08 -5.51 -8.63
N TYR A 169 -17.40 -5.40 -8.36
CA TYR A 169 -18.41 -6.34 -8.82
C TYR A 169 -19.41 -5.66 -9.75
N GLY A 170 -19.84 -6.39 -10.77
CA GLY A 170 -20.96 -6.03 -11.61
C GLY A 170 -22.30 -6.42 -10.96
N ASP A 171 -23.40 -6.17 -11.69
CA ASP A 171 -24.77 -6.50 -11.24
C ASP A 171 -24.99 -8.01 -11.05
N ASP A 172 -24.21 -8.84 -11.71
CA ASP A 172 -24.22 -10.30 -11.59
C ASP A 172 -23.44 -10.82 -10.36
N GLY A 173 -22.88 -9.93 -9.54
CA GLY A 173 -22.07 -10.25 -8.38
C GLY A 173 -20.68 -10.81 -8.69
N LYS A 174 -20.24 -10.82 -9.95
CA LYS A 174 -18.92 -11.25 -10.37
C LYS A 174 -17.99 -10.05 -10.53
N TYR A 175 -16.68 -10.31 -10.53
CA TYR A 175 -15.70 -9.26 -10.84
C TYR A 175 -15.99 -8.60 -12.19
N THR A 176 -15.89 -7.27 -12.20
CA THR A 176 -15.93 -6.51 -13.46
C THR A 176 -14.78 -6.91 -14.38
N GLN A 177 -14.91 -6.62 -15.67
CA GLN A 177 -13.87 -6.94 -16.64
C GLN A 177 -12.54 -6.25 -16.29
N GLU A 178 -12.59 -4.98 -15.84
CA GLU A 178 -11.39 -4.24 -15.42
C GLU A 178 -10.68 -4.93 -14.24
N VAL A 179 -11.43 -5.40 -13.24
CA VAL A 179 -10.84 -6.13 -12.09
C VAL A 179 -10.26 -7.48 -12.54
N LYS A 180 -10.93 -8.21 -13.44
CA LYS A 180 -10.39 -9.46 -13.99
C LYS A 180 -9.06 -9.22 -14.71
N GLU A 181 -8.98 -8.19 -15.54
CA GLU A 181 -7.74 -7.82 -16.22
C GLU A 181 -6.63 -7.42 -15.25
N MET A 182 -6.98 -6.74 -14.13
CA MET A 182 -6.04 -6.42 -13.07
C MET A 182 -5.54 -7.66 -12.32
N LEU A 183 -6.39 -8.68 -12.13
CA LEU A 183 -6.03 -9.89 -11.38
C LEU A 183 -5.33 -10.93 -12.26
N TYR A 184 -5.82 -11.14 -13.47
CA TYR A 184 -5.42 -12.28 -14.32
C TYR A 184 -4.66 -11.87 -15.59
N GLY A 185 -4.59 -10.58 -15.90
CA GLY A 185 -4.03 -10.08 -17.15
C GLY A 185 -5.11 -9.88 -18.23
N LYS A 186 -4.72 -9.27 -19.34
CA LYS A 186 -5.59 -9.18 -20.52
C LYS A 186 -5.56 -10.53 -21.24
N GLU A 187 -6.74 -11.06 -21.52
CA GLU A 187 -6.89 -12.17 -22.46
C GLU A 187 -6.53 -11.73 -23.89
#